data_b82339c94fc57341c72cba9bda8066cf
#
_entry.id   b82339c94fc57341c72cba9bda8066cf
#
_cell.length_a   1.000
_cell.length_b   1.000
_cell.length_c   1.000
_cell.angle_alpha   90.00
_cell.angle_beta   90.00
_cell.angle_gamma   90.00
#
_symmetry.space_group_name_H-M   'P 1'
#
loop_
_entity.id
_entity.type
_entity.pdbx_description
1 polymer ?
#
loop_
_entity_poly.entity_id
_entity_poly.type
_entity_poly.pdbx_seq_one_letter_code
_entity_poly.pdbx_strand_id
1 'polypeptide(L)'
;MIIVKKRFDSLSDEDLMVQLSLGEKRAFDEIYHRYSGVLFGYFNKMLWQDKEKAQDMVHDLFAKLIVNPSSFDANRSFKTWLFTIACNMCKNEFKKIEVRKNVSNSLDQ
;
A
#
# COMPACT_ATOMS: atom_id res chain seq x y z
N MET A 1 37.18 8.50 -11.65
CA MET A 1 36.37 7.73 -10.71
C MET A 1 35.01 7.43 -11.32
N ILE A 2 34.67 6.16 -11.39
CA ILE A 2 33.36 5.77 -11.94
C ILE A 2 32.34 5.80 -10.81
N ILE A 3 31.36 6.71 -10.92
CA ILE A 3 30.25 6.72 -10.00
C ILE A 3 29.23 5.74 -10.53
N VAL A 4 29.12 4.60 -9.86
CA VAL A 4 28.10 3.62 -10.22
C VAL A 4 26.76 4.13 -9.70
N LYS A 5 25.92 4.60 -10.63
CA LYS A 5 24.58 5.01 -10.28
C LYS A 5 23.77 3.75 -9.96
N LYS A 6 23.23 3.70 -8.73
CA LYS A 6 22.44 2.57 -8.28
C LYS A 6 21.18 2.45 -9.14
N ARG A 7 20.98 1.28 -9.71
CA ARG A 7 19.81 1.04 -10.56
C ARG A 7 18.71 0.41 -9.71
N PHE A 8 17.79 1.23 -9.24
CA PHE A 8 16.70 0.78 -8.39
C PHE A 8 15.74 -0.15 -9.12
N ASP A 9 15.60 0.02 -10.43
CA ASP A 9 14.74 -0.83 -11.26
C ASP A 9 15.21 -2.29 -11.32
N SER A 10 16.47 -2.57 -10.97
CA SER A 10 17.02 -3.93 -10.97
C SER A 10 17.01 -4.58 -9.58
N LEU A 11 16.67 -3.85 -8.54
CA LEU A 11 16.62 -4.39 -7.18
C LEU A 11 15.33 -5.17 -6.95
N SER A 12 15.42 -6.18 -6.06
CA SER A 12 14.21 -6.85 -5.59
C SER A 12 13.36 -5.90 -4.75
N ASP A 13 12.09 -6.21 -4.60
CA ASP A 13 11.20 -5.42 -3.72
C ASP A 13 11.78 -5.36 -2.31
N GLU A 14 12.29 -6.49 -1.80
CA GLU A 14 12.85 -6.58 -0.45
C GLU A 14 14.10 -5.71 -0.30
N ASP A 15 14.97 -5.70 -1.30
CA ASP A 15 16.15 -4.84 -1.30
C ASP A 15 15.77 -3.36 -1.36
N LEU A 16 14.72 -3.02 -2.12
CA LEU A 16 14.19 -1.65 -2.15
C LEU A 16 13.70 -1.23 -0.76
N MET A 17 13.06 -2.13 -0.03
CA MET A 17 12.59 -1.81 1.32
C MET A 17 13.74 -1.58 2.29
N VAL A 18 14.84 -2.34 2.15
CA VAL A 18 16.06 -2.10 2.92
C VAL A 18 16.60 -0.71 2.61
N GLN A 19 16.69 -0.35 1.33
CA GLN A 19 17.18 0.97 0.92
C GLN A 19 16.29 2.08 1.47
N LEU A 20 14.99 1.88 1.44
CA LEU A 20 14.04 2.87 1.98
C LEU A 20 14.23 3.05 3.48
N SER A 21 14.43 1.96 4.23
CA SER A 21 14.68 2.02 5.67
C SER A 21 15.98 2.75 6.01
N LEU A 22 16.91 2.78 5.07
CA LEU A 22 18.19 3.51 5.21
C LEU A 22 18.07 4.98 4.76
N GLY A 23 16.87 5.45 4.39
CA GLY A 23 16.63 6.82 4.01
C GLY A 23 16.72 7.11 2.51
N GLU A 24 16.82 6.08 1.66
CA GLU A 24 16.92 6.27 0.21
C GLU A 24 15.53 6.43 -0.40
N LYS A 25 15.14 7.67 -0.65
CA LYS A 25 13.79 8.01 -1.14
C LYS A 25 13.49 7.50 -2.54
N ARG A 26 14.54 7.32 -3.37
CA ARG A 26 14.34 6.80 -4.73
C ARG A 26 13.85 5.36 -4.73
N ALA A 27 14.14 4.61 -3.65
CA ALA A 27 13.61 3.26 -3.47
C ALA A 27 12.08 3.28 -3.36
N PHE A 28 11.52 4.28 -2.68
CA PHE A 28 10.07 4.47 -2.59
C PHE A 28 9.46 4.71 -3.97
N ASP A 29 10.08 5.57 -4.78
CA ASP A 29 9.57 5.88 -6.12
C ASP A 29 9.47 4.62 -6.97
N GLU A 30 10.45 3.73 -6.88
CA GLU A 30 10.44 2.47 -7.63
C GLU A 30 9.35 1.52 -7.12
N ILE A 31 9.18 1.40 -5.80
CA ILE A 31 8.11 0.58 -5.21
C ILE A 31 6.75 1.11 -5.64
N TYR A 32 6.55 2.42 -5.59
CA TYR A 32 5.32 3.06 -6.03
C TYR A 32 5.05 2.76 -7.50
N HIS A 33 6.07 2.89 -8.34
CA HIS A 33 5.97 2.60 -9.77
C HIS A 33 5.52 1.14 -10.02
N ARG A 34 6.06 0.19 -9.26
CA ARG A 34 5.74 -1.23 -9.43
C ARG A 34 4.33 -1.59 -8.99
N TYR A 35 3.83 -0.96 -7.94
CA TYR A 35 2.62 -1.45 -7.24
C TYR A 35 1.43 -0.50 -7.27
N SER A 36 1.60 0.78 -7.59
CA SER A 36 0.48 1.74 -7.52
C SER A 36 -0.69 1.36 -8.42
N GLY A 37 -0.40 0.96 -9.66
CA GLY A 37 -1.44 0.56 -10.61
C GLY A 37 -2.15 -0.72 -10.21
N VAL A 38 -1.39 -1.71 -9.75
CA VAL A 38 -1.93 -3.01 -9.31
C VAL A 38 -2.81 -2.83 -8.08
N LEU A 39 -2.36 -2.01 -7.12
CA LEU A 39 -3.13 -1.73 -5.91
C LEU A 39 -4.38 -0.92 -6.22
N PHE A 40 -4.28 0.07 -7.11
CA PHE A 40 -5.47 0.81 -7.54
C PHE A 40 -6.52 -0.13 -8.12
N GLY A 41 -6.11 -1.02 -9.03
CA GLY A 41 -7.01 -2.01 -9.61
C GLY A 41 -7.66 -2.89 -8.56
N TYR A 42 -6.87 -3.36 -7.59
CA TYR A 42 -7.36 -4.18 -6.50
C TYR A 42 -8.40 -3.43 -5.65
N PHE A 43 -8.07 -2.24 -5.18
CA PHE A 43 -9.01 -1.45 -4.36
C PHE A 43 -10.25 -1.06 -5.13
N ASN A 44 -10.09 -0.67 -6.40
CA ASN A 44 -11.21 -0.30 -7.25
C ASN A 44 -12.21 -1.46 -7.39
N LYS A 45 -11.69 -2.66 -7.63
CA LYS A 45 -12.51 -3.86 -7.73
C LYS A 45 -13.21 -4.19 -6.41
N MET A 46 -12.48 -4.09 -5.30
CA MET A 46 -13.02 -4.43 -3.97
C MET A 46 -14.02 -3.41 -3.45
N LEU A 47 -13.96 -2.17 -3.92
CA LEU A 47 -14.79 -1.07 -3.42
C LEU A 47 -15.86 -0.63 -4.44
N TRP A 48 -16.39 -1.59 -5.20
CA TRP A 48 -17.51 -1.37 -6.12
C TRP A 48 -17.24 -0.29 -7.17
N GLN A 49 -16.01 -0.22 -7.70
CA GLN A 49 -15.61 0.74 -8.74
C GLN A 49 -15.63 2.20 -8.27
N ASP A 50 -15.49 2.45 -6.98
CA ASP A 50 -15.33 3.80 -6.44
C ASP A 50 -13.86 4.21 -6.62
N LYS A 51 -13.58 4.91 -7.71
CA LYS A 51 -12.22 5.29 -8.12
C LYS A 51 -11.56 6.24 -7.15
N GLU A 52 -12.32 7.21 -6.62
CA GLU A 52 -11.78 8.17 -5.65
C GLU A 52 -11.36 7.47 -4.36
N LYS A 53 -12.22 6.59 -3.87
CA LYS A 53 -11.92 5.82 -2.66
C LYS A 53 -10.72 4.90 -2.88
N ALA A 54 -10.66 4.25 -4.04
CA ALA A 54 -9.53 3.38 -4.38
C ALA A 54 -8.21 4.16 -4.40
N GLN A 55 -8.20 5.34 -5.00
CA GLN A 55 -7.02 6.20 -5.06
C GLN A 55 -6.59 6.65 -3.66
N ASP A 56 -7.54 7.02 -2.82
CA ASP A 56 -7.28 7.40 -1.43
C ASP A 56 -6.63 6.24 -0.67
N MET A 57 -7.11 5.03 -0.88
CA MET A 57 -6.57 3.85 -0.21
C MET A 57 -5.16 3.51 -0.68
N VAL A 58 -4.85 3.70 -1.97
CA VAL A 58 -3.50 3.56 -2.48
C VAL A 58 -2.56 4.53 -1.75
N HIS A 59 -2.96 5.79 -1.65
CA HIS A 59 -2.17 6.82 -0.96
C HIS A 59 -1.98 6.49 0.51
N ASP A 60 -3.03 6.04 1.18
CA ASP A 60 -2.96 5.67 2.59
C ASP A 60 -1.98 4.51 2.84
N LEU A 61 -2.01 3.51 1.94
CA LEU A 61 -1.11 2.36 2.07
C LEU A 61 0.34 2.80 1.93
N PHE A 62 0.65 3.60 0.90
CA PHE A 62 2.02 4.07 0.69
C PHE A 62 2.48 5.04 1.78
N ALA A 63 1.56 5.82 2.36
CA ALA A 63 1.89 6.67 3.51
C ALA A 63 2.32 5.84 4.71
N LYS A 64 1.63 4.74 4.99
CA LYS A 64 2.01 3.81 6.06
C LYS A 64 3.40 3.23 5.83
N LEU A 65 3.70 2.87 4.59
CA LEU A 65 4.97 2.28 4.22
C LEU A 65 6.12 3.27 4.42
N ILE A 66 5.91 4.55 4.07
CA ILE A 66 6.94 5.59 4.20
C ILE A 66 7.21 5.96 5.66
N VAL A 67 6.16 5.96 6.49
CA VAL A 67 6.27 6.35 7.89
C VAL A 67 7.09 5.33 8.69
N ASN A 68 6.93 4.05 8.39
CA ASN A 68 7.64 3.00 9.11
C ASN A 68 8.07 1.86 8.18
N PRO A 69 9.07 2.12 7.31
CA PRO A 69 9.53 1.09 6.37
C PRO A 69 10.19 -0.11 7.06
N SER A 70 10.73 0.08 8.27
CA SER A 70 11.35 -1.00 9.02
C SER A 70 10.34 -1.97 9.63
N SER A 71 9.04 -1.69 9.54
CA SER A 71 8.01 -2.65 9.97
C SER A 71 7.95 -3.89 9.07
N PHE A 72 8.53 -3.81 7.87
CA PHE A 72 8.63 -4.95 6.98
C PHE A 72 9.89 -5.77 7.28
N ASP A 73 9.73 -7.08 7.39
CA ASP A 73 10.86 -8.02 7.54
C ASP A 73 11.40 -8.38 6.16
N ALA A 74 12.62 -7.93 5.86
CA ALA A 74 13.25 -8.13 4.54
C ALA A 74 13.53 -9.61 4.21
N ASN A 75 13.39 -10.51 5.17
CA ASN A 75 13.52 -11.95 4.95
C ASN A 75 12.22 -12.59 4.48
N ARG A 76 11.14 -11.81 4.37
CA ARG A 76 9.82 -12.27 3.93
C ARG A 76 9.49 -11.71 2.56
N SER A 77 8.41 -12.22 1.96
CA SER A 77 7.93 -11.72 0.67
C SER A 77 7.28 -10.36 0.84
N PHE A 78 7.83 -9.35 0.20
CA PHE A 78 7.25 -7.99 0.21
C PHE A 78 5.85 -8.00 -0.41
N LYS A 79 5.68 -8.66 -1.53
CA LYS A 79 4.40 -8.71 -2.23
C LYS A 79 3.30 -9.28 -1.34
N THR A 80 3.56 -10.39 -0.66
CA THR A 80 2.61 -11.00 0.26
C THR A 80 2.26 -10.05 1.41
N TRP A 81 3.28 -9.43 2.00
CA TRP A 81 3.10 -8.47 3.10
C TRP A 81 2.26 -7.27 2.66
N LEU A 82 2.57 -6.72 1.48
CA LEU A 82 1.86 -5.55 0.94
C LEU A 82 0.39 -5.86 0.69
N PHE A 83 0.09 -6.99 0.07
CA PHE A 83 -1.30 -7.37 -0.22
C PHE A 83 -2.06 -7.80 1.01
N THR A 84 -1.38 -8.28 2.05
CA THR A 84 -2.01 -8.51 3.36
C THR A 84 -2.48 -7.18 3.96
N ILE A 85 -1.66 -6.15 3.89
CA ILE A 85 -2.06 -4.80 4.35
C ILE A 85 -3.26 -4.31 3.54
N ALA A 86 -3.21 -4.45 2.21
CA ALA A 86 -4.29 -4.01 1.33
C ALA A 86 -5.59 -4.73 1.66
N CYS A 87 -5.53 -6.04 1.87
CA CYS A 87 -6.71 -6.84 2.24
C CYS A 87 -7.30 -6.38 3.57
N ASN A 88 -6.45 -6.16 4.57
CA ASN A 88 -6.89 -5.68 5.88
C ASN A 88 -7.52 -4.29 5.80
N MET A 89 -7.00 -3.43 4.94
CA MET A 89 -7.59 -2.10 4.70
C MET A 89 -9.00 -2.22 4.13
N CYS A 90 -9.21 -3.15 3.20
CA CYS A 90 -10.54 -3.41 2.63
C CYS A 90 -11.49 -3.92 3.71
N LYS A 91 -11.05 -4.87 4.53
CA LYS A 91 -11.87 -5.39 5.63
C LYS A 91 -12.29 -4.30 6.60
N ASN A 92 -11.36 -3.40 6.94
CA ASN A 92 -11.67 -2.27 7.82
C ASN A 92 -12.67 -1.32 7.18
N GLU A 93 -12.55 -1.08 5.89
CA GLU A 93 -13.50 -0.23 5.15
C GLU A 93 -14.89 -0.85 5.11
N PHE A 94 -14.98 -2.15 4.89
CA PHE A 94 -16.26 -2.87 4.92
C PHE A 94 -16.92 -2.77 6.29
N LYS A 95 -16.14 -2.89 7.38
CA LYS A 95 -16.66 -2.72 8.75
C LYS A 95 -17.22 -1.32 8.96
N LYS A 96 -16.52 -0.28 8.47
CA LYS A 96 -17.00 1.10 8.59
C LYS A 96 -18.33 1.30 7.85
N ILE A 97 -18.46 0.74 6.67
CA ILE A 97 -19.69 0.80 5.89
C ILE A 97 -20.82 0.10 6.63
N GLU A 98 -20.57 -1.09 7.18
CA GLU A 98 -21.54 -1.87 7.92
C GLU A 98 -22.02 -1.14 9.17
N VAL A 99 -21.10 -0.55 9.93
CA VAL A 99 -21.43 0.23 11.13
C VAL A 99 -22.30 1.44 10.76
N ARG A 100 -21.95 2.18 9.71
CA ARG A 100 -22.76 3.32 9.26
C ARG A 100 -24.15 2.90 8.85
N LYS A 101 -24.27 1.76 8.17
CA LYS A 101 -25.54 1.21 7.74
C LYS A 101 -26.43 0.83 8.94
N ASN A 102 -25.83 0.20 9.95
CA ASN A 102 -26.54 -0.20 11.17
C ASN A 102 -27.00 1.02 11.96
N VAL A 103 -26.18 2.04 12.09
CA VAL A 103 -26.55 3.29 12.76
C VAL A 103 -27.71 3.98 12.02
N SER A 104 -27.63 4.04 10.71
CA SER A 104 -28.70 4.63 9.87
C SER A 104 -30.03 3.86 10.07
N ASN A 105 -29.97 2.53 10.07
CA ASN A 105 -31.16 1.70 10.30
C ASN A 105 -31.74 1.92 11.69
N SER A 106 -30.90 2.09 12.71
CA SER A 106 -31.34 2.35 14.08
C SER A 106 -32.04 3.72 14.19
N LEU A 107 -31.52 4.73 13.46
CA LEU A 107 -32.09 6.07 13.50
C LEU A 107 -33.43 6.16 12.76
N ASP A 108 -33.68 5.27 11.80
CA ASP A 108 -34.90 5.24 11.01
C ASP A 108 -36.06 4.54 11.76
N GLN A 109 -35.78 3.97 12.89
CA GLN A 109 -36.80 3.36 13.78
C GLN A 109 -37.27 4.39 14.83
#